data_8122ef3df336410d762d97aadc558a66
#
_entry.id   8122ef3df336410d762d97aadc558a66
#
_cell.length_a   1.000
_cell.length_b   1.000
_cell.length_c   1.000
_cell.angle_alpha   90.00
_cell.angle_beta   90.00
_cell.angle_gamma   90.00
#
_symmetry.space_group_name_H-M   'P 1'
#
loop_
_entity.id
_entity.type
_entity.pdbx_description
1 polymer ?
#
loop_
_entity_poly.entity_id
_entity_poly.type
_entity_poly.pdbx_seq_one_letter_code
_entity_poly.pdbx_strand_id
1 'polypeptide(L)'
;SSDVCSSDLRELGLLAGTPVGTGIIDAHSSLPGCGIGTPGTMMIIVGTSSCHMMLSETEAGIAGVGGLVKDGIMPGYFGYEAGQCCVGDHFAWFTDNCVPESYEQEARSRGISIHQLLTEKLAGYKAGQSGLLALDWFNGVRSPLMDFNLNGLIMGMNLLTKPEEIYLSLIEATAYGTRMIIEQFEDAGVPVNALVLSGGIPAKNKMLVQIYSDVCNKEIRISGTDQASALGAAILGIAAAPERITGFKNANEAAEKLGKVRDEVYKPNPDNVAVYDKLYQEYKTLHKYFGTGENDVMKRLNKIREDRLSE
;
A
#
# COMPACT_ATOMS: atom_id res chain seq x y z
N SER A 1 -25.65 8.42 15.17
CA SER A 1 -25.62 9.87 15.04
C SER A 1 -25.12 10.45 16.36
N SER A 2 -23.98 11.12 16.34
CA SER A 2 -23.53 11.91 17.49
C SER A 2 -24.45 13.11 17.65
N ASP A 3 -24.87 13.41 18.88
CA ASP A 3 -25.64 14.61 19.19
C ASP A 3 -24.74 15.85 18.98
N VAL A 4 -24.86 16.45 17.80
CA VAL A 4 -24.23 17.75 17.52
C VAL A 4 -25.00 18.79 18.33
N CYS A 5 -24.32 19.48 19.24
CA CYS A 5 -25.00 20.42 20.08
C CYS A 5 -25.42 21.71 19.33
N SER A 6 -26.44 22.39 19.82
CA SER A 6 -27.02 23.56 19.14
C SER A 6 -26.07 24.75 19.00
N SER A 7 -24.99 24.82 19.80
CA SER A 7 -23.90 25.79 19.65
C SER A 7 -23.07 25.53 18.39
N ASP A 8 -22.67 24.29 18.17
CA ASP A 8 -21.83 23.89 17.03
C ASP A 8 -22.57 24.13 15.70
N LEU A 9 -23.87 23.82 15.63
CA LEU A 9 -24.70 24.14 14.48
C LEU A 9 -24.73 25.61 14.14
N ARG A 10 -24.82 26.50 15.18
CA ARG A 10 -24.80 27.95 14.99
C ARG A 10 -23.45 28.47 14.51
N GLU A 11 -22.36 28.00 15.08
CA GLU A 11 -20.99 28.38 14.68
C GLU A 11 -20.68 27.98 13.24
N LEU A 12 -21.16 26.80 12.81
CA LEU A 12 -20.98 26.28 11.47
C LEU A 12 -22.01 26.80 10.45
N GLY A 13 -23.02 27.55 10.90
CA GLY A 13 -24.12 28.03 10.04
C GLY A 13 -25.06 26.90 9.56
N LEU A 14 -25.13 25.81 10.29
CA LEU A 14 -25.98 24.66 9.94
C LEU A 14 -27.34 24.75 10.62
N LEU A 15 -28.36 24.17 9.99
CA LEU A 15 -29.71 24.11 10.56
C LEU A 15 -29.79 22.92 11.56
N ALA A 16 -30.66 23.12 12.59
CA ALA A 16 -30.98 22.04 13.52
C ALA A 16 -31.55 20.83 12.75
N GLY A 17 -31.04 19.61 13.06
CA GLY A 17 -31.39 18.39 12.35
C GLY A 17 -30.55 18.09 11.11
N THR A 18 -29.53 18.88 10.80
CA THR A 18 -28.52 18.52 9.78
C THR A 18 -27.85 17.21 10.19
N PRO A 19 -27.92 16.16 9.35
CA PRO A 19 -27.25 14.89 9.64
C PRO A 19 -25.73 15.06 9.65
N VAL A 20 -25.08 14.48 10.65
CA VAL A 20 -23.61 14.50 10.77
C VAL A 20 -23.12 13.05 10.89
N GLY A 21 -22.19 12.68 10.02
CA GLY A 21 -21.52 11.38 10.09
C GLY A 21 -20.51 11.32 11.23
N THR A 22 -20.23 10.14 11.74
CA THR A 22 -19.12 9.88 12.66
C THR A 22 -17.79 10.15 11.94
N GLY A 23 -16.80 10.67 12.67
CA GLY A 23 -15.44 10.81 12.14
C GLY A 23 -14.85 9.44 11.78
N ILE A 24 -14.02 9.43 10.75
CA ILE A 24 -13.32 8.22 10.25
C ILE A 24 -11.86 8.56 10.00
N ILE A 25 -10.99 7.56 10.12
CA ILE A 25 -9.56 7.70 9.77
C ILE A 25 -9.45 7.98 8.26
N ASP A 26 -8.58 8.91 7.86
CA ASP A 26 -8.39 9.36 6.49
C ASP A 26 -8.06 8.21 5.51
N ALA A 27 -7.20 7.28 5.94
CA ALA A 27 -6.90 6.08 5.15
C ALA A 27 -8.15 5.22 4.92
N HIS A 28 -8.98 5.01 5.95
CA HIS A 28 -10.20 4.22 5.86
C HIS A 28 -11.24 4.89 4.95
N SER A 29 -11.39 6.21 5.03
CA SER A 29 -12.32 6.93 4.16
C SER A 29 -11.93 6.86 2.69
N SER A 30 -10.66 6.63 2.36
CA SER A 30 -10.21 6.45 0.98
C SER A 30 -10.84 5.25 0.29
N LEU A 31 -11.24 4.21 1.02
CA LEU A 31 -11.84 3.00 0.46
C LEU A 31 -13.18 3.29 -0.24
N PRO A 32 -14.20 3.91 0.40
CA PRO A 32 -15.40 4.35 -0.31
C PRO A 32 -15.12 5.41 -1.37
N GLY A 33 -14.08 6.26 -1.20
CA GLY A 33 -13.65 7.23 -2.20
C GLY A 33 -13.15 6.60 -3.50
N CYS A 34 -12.66 5.36 -3.44
CA CYS A 34 -12.27 4.53 -4.58
C CYS A 34 -13.39 3.60 -5.07
N GLY A 35 -14.64 3.79 -4.63
CA GLY A 35 -15.78 3.00 -5.09
C GLY A 35 -15.88 1.61 -4.49
N ILE A 36 -15.16 1.32 -3.42
CA ILE A 36 -15.20 0.02 -2.77
C ILE A 36 -16.26 0.07 -1.67
N GLY A 37 -17.45 -0.46 -1.98
CA GLY A 37 -18.58 -0.57 -1.06
C GLY A 37 -18.81 -1.98 -0.52
N THR A 38 -18.13 -2.99 -1.08
CA THR A 38 -18.33 -4.42 -0.81
C THR A 38 -17.00 -5.18 -0.71
N PRO A 39 -16.96 -6.36 -0.08
CA PRO A 39 -15.78 -7.22 0.01
C PRO A 39 -15.20 -7.65 -1.35
N GLY A 40 -13.98 -8.17 -1.34
CA GLY A 40 -13.31 -8.77 -2.51
C GLY A 40 -12.25 -7.87 -3.16
N THR A 41 -12.24 -6.58 -2.88
CA THR A 41 -11.21 -5.65 -3.39
C THR A 41 -10.39 -5.11 -2.23
N MET A 42 -9.07 -5.32 -2.26
CA MET A 42 -8.15 -4.70 -1.32
C MET A 42 -7.73 -3.33 -1.85
N MET A 43 -7.90 -2.31 -1.03
CA MET A 43 -7.36 -0.98 -1.31
C MET A 43 -5.99 -0.83 -0.67
N ILE A 44 -5.03 -0.28 -1.44
CA ILE A 44 -3.67 -0.03 -0.97
C ILE A 44 -3.32 1.44 -1.21
N ILE A 45 -3.09 2.18 -0.14
CA ILE A 45 -2.51 3.52 -0.24
C ILE A 45 -0.99 3.35 -0.28
N VAL A 46 -0.38 3.83 -1.36
CA VAL A 46 1.08 3.74 -1.60
C VAL A 46 1.68 5.14 -1.52
N GLY A 47 2.28 5.42 -0.40
CA GLY A 47 2.96 6.68 -0.09
C GLY A 47 4.35 6.44 0.51
N THR A 48 4.71 7.18 1.54
CA THR A 48 5.89 6.98 2.40
C THR A 48 5.97 5.54 2.90
N SER A 49 4.87 5.08 3.46
CA SER A 49 4.56 3.69 3.81
C SER A 49 3.38 3.19 2.97
N SER A 50 2.87 1.99 3.25
CA SER A 50 1.62 1.55 2.65
C SER A 50 0.59 1.12 3.70
N CYS A 51 -0.69 1.43 3.42
CA CYS A 51 -1.83 0.92 4.17
C CYS A 51 -2.69 0.04 3.26
N HIS A 52 -2.97 -1.17 3.72
CA HIS A 52 -3.79 -2.16 3.03
C HIS A 52 -5.11 -2.30 3.77
N MET A 53 -6.20 -1.99 3.12
CA MET A 53 -7.54 -2.02 3.71
C MET A 53 -8.42 -3.03 2.98
N MET A 54 -9.17 -3.80 3.75
CA MET A 54 -10.03 -4.86 3.25
C MET A 54 -11.36 -4.88 3.99
N LEU A 55 -12.41 -5.27 3.30
CA LEU A 55 -13.72 -5.57 3.89
C LEU A 55 -13.98 -7.08 3.89
N SER A 56 -14.66 -7.59 4.91
CA SER A 56 -15.11 -8.96 4.99
C SER A 56 -16.50 -9.05 5.61
N GLU A 57 -17.31 -10.03 5.19
CA GLU A 57 -18.60 -10.35 5.83
C GLU A 57 -18.40 -11.05 7.16
N THR A 58 -17.30 -11.76 7.32
CA THR A 58 -17.00 -12.57 8.51
C THR A 58 -15.77 -12.06 9.23
N GLU A 59 -15.78 -12.23 10.54
CA GLU A 59 -14.60 -11.98 11.37
C GLU A 59 -13.57 -13.11 11.15
N ALA A 60 -12.33 -12.72 10.84
CA ALA A 60 -11.21 -13.64 10.74
C ALA A 60 -10.01 -13.07 11.50
N GLY A 61 -9.43 -13.85 12.40
CA GLY A 61 -8.18 -13.52 13.07
C GLY A 61 -7.01 -13.67 12.11
N ILE A 62 -6.38 -12.59 11.71
CA ILE A 62 -5.24 -12.58 10.77
C ILE A 62 -4.01 -12.10 11.53
N ALA A 63 -2.97 -12.93 11.58
CA ALA A 63 -1.73 -12.58 12.26
C ALA A 63 -1.07 -11.35 11.61
N GLY A 64 -0.59 -10.40 12.44
CA GLY A 64 0.10 -9.21 11.95
C GLY A 64 -0.78 -8.17 11.28
N VAL A 65 -2.11 -8.35 11.28
CA VAL A 65 -3.05 -7.30 10.89
C VAL A 65 -3.22 -6.31 12.04
N GLY A 66 -3.00 -5.03 11.77
CA GLY A 66 -2.96 -3.98 12.79
C GLY A 66 -4.30 -3.57 13.35
N GLY A 67 -5.40 -3.85 12.63
CA GLY A 67 -6.75 -3.50 13.05
C GLY A 67 -7.82 -4.38 12.42
N LEU A 68 -8.81 -4.73 13.24
CA LEU A 68 -10.02 -5.44 12.83
C LEU A 68 -11.19 -4.86 13.62
N VAL A 69 -12.12 -4.20 12.94
CA VAL A 69 -13.29 -3.59 13.60
C VAL A 69 -14.54 -3.78 12.76
N LYS A 70 -15.61 -4.29 13.38
CA LYS A 70 -16.93 -4.33 12.74
C LYS A 70 -17.44 -2.91 12.54
N ASP A 71 -17.97 -2.63 11.35
CA ASP A 71 -18.45 -1.29 10.94
C ASP A 71 -17.35 -0.20 10.99
N GLY A 72 -16.07 -0.58 11.09
CA GLY A 72 -14.97 0.35 11.26
C GLY A 72 -14.59 1.13 9.99
N ILE A 73 -14.89 0.58 8.81
CA ILE A 73 -14.64 1.23 7.51
C ILE A 73 -15.97 1.45 6.79
N MET A 74 -16.72 0.38 6.55
CA MET A 74 -18.01 0.42 5.87
C MET A 74 -19.07 -0.29 6.71
N PRO A 75 -20.28 0.28 6.81
CA PRO A 75 -21.37 -0.35 7.57
C PRO A 75 -21.70 -1.75 7.05
N GLY A 76 -21.92 -2.69 7.96
CA GLY A 76 -22.27 -4.06 7.68
C GLY A 76 -21.10 -5.03 7.54
N TYR A 77 -19.86 -4.53 7.44
CA TYR A 77 -18.68 -5.34 7.22
C TYR A 77 -17.64 -5.21 8.34
N PHE A 78 -16.78 -6.21 8.46
CA PHE A 78 -15.54 -6.11 9.22
C PHE A 78 -14.50 -5.38 8.37
N GLY A 79 -13.93 -4.30 8.90
CA GLY A 79 -12.84 -3.55 8.28
C GLY A 79 -11.50 -4.01 8.82
N TYR A 80 -10.56 -4.25 7.93
CA TYR A 80 -9.21 -4.68 8.25
C TYR A 80 -8.19 -3.65 7.80
N GLU A 81 -7.12 -3.49 8.58
CA GLU A 81 -5.97 -2.68 8.23
C GLU A 81 -4.67 -3.45 8.45
N ALA A 82 -3.89 -3.59 7.39
CA ALA A 82 -2.52 -4.08 7.37
C ALA A 82 -1.61 -3.01 6.74
N GLY A 83 -0.29 -3.23 6.68
CA GLY A 83 0.59 -2.28 6.02
C GLY A 83 2.07 -2.63 6.04
N GLN A 84 2.84 -1.88 5.24
CA GLN A 84 4.30 -1.93 5.20
C GLN A 84 4.85 -0.61 5.74
N CYS A 85 5.91 -0.68 6.55
CA CYS A 85 6.50 0.49 7.19
C CYS A 85 7.22 1.41 6.21
N CYS A 86 7.70 0.87 5.10
CA CYS A 86 8.57 1.57 4.18
C CYS A 86 8.24 1.21 2.74
N VAL A 87 7.84 2.20 1.93
CA VAL A 87 7.65 2.08 0.48
C VAL A 87 8.31 3.28 -0.20
N GLY A 88 7.70 4.45 -0.20
CA GLY A 88 8.27 5.65 -0.77
C GLY A 88 9.56 6.10 -0.07
N ASP A 89 9.66 5.86 1.25
CA ASP A 89 10.81 6.26 2.05
C ASP A 89 12.11 5.57 1.59
N HIS A 90 12.08 4.28 1.29
CA HIS A 90 13.30 3.63 0.82
C HIS A 90 13.64 4.00 -0.63
N PHE A 91 12.67 4.35 -1.45
CA PHE A 91 12.94 4.92 -2.77
C PHE A 91 13.63 6.28 -2.65
N ALA A 92 13.13 7.15 -1.75
CA ALA A 92 13.75 8.44 -1.47
C ALA A 92 15.16 8.26 -0.87
N TRP A 93 15.28 7.40 0.17
CA TRP A 93 16.57 7.08 0.76
C TRP A 93 17.58 6.62 -0.30
N PHE A 94 17.17 5.73 -1.21
CA PHE A 94 18.05 5.23 -2.26
C PHE A 94 18.49 6.34 -3.22
N THR A 95 17.57 7.18 -3.67
CA THR A 95 17.88 8.27 -4.58
C THR A 95 18.78 9.33 -3.93
N ASP A 96 18.54 9.61 -2.66
CA ASP A 96 19.30 10.65 -1.93
C ASP A 96 20.71 10.21 -1.52
N ASN A 97 20.95 8.89 -1.34
CA ASN A 97 22.20 8.40 -0.75
C ASN A 97 23.00 7.43 -1.62
N CYS A 98 22.39 6.81 -2.63
CA CYS A 98 23.01 5.69 -3.35
C CYS A 98 23.11 5.88 -4.86
N VAL A 99 22.51 6.93 -5.40
CA VAL A 99 22.57 7.20 -6.86
C VAL A 99 23.76 8.09 -7.18
N PRO A 100 24.57 7.77 -8.21
CA PRO A 100 25.71 8.60 -8.61
C PRO A 100 25.29 10.00 -9.08
N GLU A 101 26.12 11.01 -8.79
CA GLU A 101 25.88 12.42 -9.20
C GLU A 101 25.64 12.57 -10.72
N SER A 102 26.23 11.70 -11.55
CA SER A 102 26.00 11.71 -13.00
C SER A 102 24.56 11.46 -13.39
N TYR A 103 23.82 10.63 -12.62
CA TYR A 103 22.37 10.38 -12.82
C TYR A 103 21.57 11.62 -12.45
N GLU A 104 21.92 12.26 -11.33
CA GLU A 104 21.30 13.51 -10.89
C GLU A 104 21.47 14.61 -11.94
N GLN A 105 22.68 14.75 -12.50
CA GLN A 105 22.98 15.72 -13.56
C GLN A 105 22.19 15.41 -14.83
N GLU A 106 22.10 14.14 -15.23
CA GLU A 106 21.28 13.71 -16.37
C GLU A 106 19.81 14.06 -16.16
N ALA A 107 19.24 13.72 -15.01
CA ALA A 107 17.85 14.03 -14.67
C ALA A 107 17.57 15.55 -14.71
N ARG A 108 18.44 16.35 -14.07
CA ARG A 108 18.36 17.82 -14.08
C ARG A 108 18.44 18.41 -15.50
N SER A 109 19.38 17.92 -16.32
CA SER A 109 19.56 18.41 -17.69
C SER A 109 18.34 18.14 -18.57
N ARG A 110 17.58 17.06 -18.28
CA ARG A 110 16.37 16.64 -18.99
C ARG A 110 15.10 17.23 -18.39
N GLY A 111 15.18 17.92 -17.24
CA GLY A 111 14.01 18.47 -16.54
C GLY A 111 13.05 17.39 -16.00
N ILE A 112 13.56 16.21 -15.67
CA ILE A 112 12.80 15.09 -15.12
C ILE A 112 13.27 14.74 -13.71
N SER A 113 12.44 14.02 -12.94
CA SER A 113 12.85 13.53 -11.62
C SER A 113 13.83 12.37 -11.75
N ILE A 114 14.66 12.17 -10.72
CA ILE A 114 15.58 11.02 -10.64
C ILE A 114 14.81 9.69 -10.69
N HIS A 115 13.64 9.59 -10.05
CA HIS A 115 12.78 8.42 -10.12
C HIS A 115 12.30 8.12 -11.55
N GLN A 116 11.97 9.17 -12.31
CA GLN A 116 11.59 9.02 -13.71
C GLN A 116 12.77 8.53 -14.54
N LEU A 117 13.97 9.10 -14.34
CA LEU A 117 15.18 8.66 -15.04
C LEU A 117 15.48 7.19 -14.78
N LEU A 118 15.46 6.75 -13.50
CA LEU A 118 15.68 5.35 -13.14
C LEU A 118 14.65 4.42 -13.78
N THR A 119 13.37 4.82 -13.79
CA THR A 119 12.30 4.08 -14.45
C THR A 119 12.51 3.97 -15.97
N GLU A 120 12.95 5.05 -16.63
CA GLU A 120 13.24 5.03 -18.06
C GLU A 120 14.46 4.16 -18.40
N LYS A 121 15.50 4.14 -17.54
CA LYS A 121 16.66 3.25 -17.70
C LYS A 121 16.30 1.77 -17.56
N LEU A 122 15.22 1.46 -16.88
CA LEU A 122 14.64 0.11 -16.77
C LEU A 122 13.76 -0.28 -17.96
N ALA A 123 13.53 0.61 -18.93
CA ALA A 123 12.73 0.29 -20.11
C ALA A 123 13.32 -0.90 -20.86
N GLY A 124 12.51 -1.95 -21.01
CA GLY A 124 12.91 -3.21 -21.66
C GLY A 124 13.55 -4.26 -20.73
N TYR A 125 13.76 -3.95 -19.46
CA TYR A 125 14.14 -4.99 -18.48
C TYR A 125 13.02 -6.02 -18.33
N LYS A 126 13.44 -7.28 -18.24
CA LYS A 126 12.53 -8.40 -17.99
C LYS A 126 12.48 -8.74 -16.51
N ALA A 127 11.38 -9.30 -16.05
CA ALA A 127 11.26 -9.83 -14.70
C ALA A 127 12.45 -10.75 -14.36
N GLY A 128 13.08 -10.54 -13.20
CA GLY A 128 14.23 -11.31 -12.73
C GLY A 128 15.56 -11.04 -13.44
N GLN A 129 15.62 -10.12 -14.41
CA GLN A 129 16.84 -9.83 -15.17
C GLN A 129 17.95 -9.26 -14.30
N SER A 130 17.64 -8.49 -13.27
CA SER A 130 18.63 -7.89 -12.37
C SER A 130 19.41 -8.94 -11.57
N GLY A 131 18.79 -10.10 -11.30
CA GLY A 131 19.35 -11.11 -10.40
C GLY A 131 19.41 -10.65 -8.94
N LEU A 132 18.75 -9.54 -8.61
CA LEU A 132 18.69 -8.98 -7.27
C LEU A 132 17.43 -9.42 -6.56
N LEU A 133 17.52 -9.53 -5.24
CA LEU A 133 16.38 -9.74 -4.34
C LEU A 133 16.55 -8.84 -3.12
N ALA A 134 15.48 -8.14 -2.71
CA ALA A 134 15.52 -7.26 -1.55
C ALA A 134 14.41 -7.59 -0.56
N LEU A 135 14.66 -7.25 0.73
CA LEU A 135 13.65 -7.16 1.78
C LEU A 135 13.36 -5.68 2.03
N ASP A 136 12.10 -5.29 1.95
CA ASP A 136 11.61 -3.91 2.09
C ASP A 136 11.61 -3.37 3.53
N TRP A 137 12.34 -3.99 4.43
CA TRP A 137 12.32 -3.77 5.88
C TRP A 137 13.17 -2.58 6.36
N PHE A 138 13.38 -1.57 5.52
CA PHE A 138 14.25 -0.42 5.83
C PHE A 138 13.78 0.38 7.05
N ASN A 139 12.54 0.20 7.47
CA ASN A 139 11.96 0.83 8.67
C ASN A 139 11.26 -0.22 9.56
N GLY A 140 11.78 -1.45 9.59
CA GLY A 140 11.15 -2.59 10.24
C GLY A 140 9.99 -3.18 9.44
N VAL A 141 9.29 -4.13 10.06
CA VAL A 141 8.14 -4.83 9.46
C VAL A 141 6.89 -4.60 10.28
N ARG A 142 5.85 -4.03 9.68
CA ARG A 142 4.51 -3.93 10.28
C ARG A 142 3.77 -5.26 10.07
N SER A 143 3.24 -5.50 8.91
CA SER A 143 2.56 -6.76 8.57
C SER A 143 3.47 -7.63 7.72
N PRO A 144 3.60 -8.93 7.99
CA PRO A 144 2.90 -9.71 9.02
C PRO A 144 3.62 -9.86 10.37
N LEU A 145 4.88 -9.44 10.50
CA LEU A 145 5.72 -9.83 11.63
C LEU A 145 5.57 -8.93 12.87
N MET A 146 5.13 -7.68 12.69
CA MET A 146 5.05 -6.67 13.76
C MET A 146 6.39 -6.52 14.52
N ASP A 147 7.51 -6.56 13.77
CA ASP A 147 8.86 -6.48 14.33
C ASP A 147 9.65 -5.30 13.73
N PHE A 148 9.82 -4.25 14.51
CA PHE A 148 10.50 -3.03 14.11
C PHE A 148 12.02 -3.07 14.31
N ASN A 149 12.58 -4.20 14.81
CA ASN A 149 14.01 -4.43 14.95
C ASN A 149 14.63 -5.17 13.75
N LEU A 150 13.86 -5.34 12.69
CA LEU A 150 14.32 -5.88 11.41
C LEU A 150 14.78 -4.75 10.49
N ASN A 151 15.74 -5.05 9.62
CA ASN A 151 16.35 -4.09 8.70
C ASN A 151 16.22 -4.56 7.25
N GLY A 152 16.30 -3.61 6.30
CA GLY A 152 16.35 -3.90 4.87
C GLY A 152 17.57 -4.74 4.48
N LEU A 153 17.42 -5.47 3.38
CA LEU A 153 18.48 -6.30 2.79
C LEU A 153 18.39 -6.18 1.27
N ILE A 154 19.56 -6.13 0.62
CA ILE A 154 19.68 -6.29 -0.84
C ILE A 154 20.71 -7.39 -1.08
N MET A 155 20.32 -8.43 -1.81
CA MET A 155 21.14 -9.59 -2.13
C MET A 155 21.35 -9.70 -3.64
N GLY A 156 22.49 -10.28 -4.06
CA GLY A 156 22.81 -10.55 -5.45
C GLY A 156 23.67 -9.50 -6.16
N MET A 157 24.05 -8.41 -5.47
CA MET A 157 24.88 -7.36 -6.04
C MET A 157 26.27 -7.88 -6.46
N ASN A 158 26.76 -7.37 -7.59
CA ASN A 158 28.09 -7.61 -8.11
C ASN A 158 28.67 -6.32 -8.74
N LEU A 159 29.89 -6.37 -9.27
CA LEU A 159 30.57 -5.20 -9.82
C LEU A 159 29.92 -4.59 -11.07
N LEU A 160 28.97 -5.28 -11.69
CA LEU A 160 28.23 -4.82 -12.87
C LEU A 160 26.83 -4.30 -12.52
N THR A 161 26.41 -4.44 -11.26
CA THR A 161 25.10 -3.98 -10.81
C THR A 161 24.96 -2.46 -10.97
N LYS A 162 23.88 -2.03 -11.59
CA LYS A 162 23.59 -0.63 -11.86
C LYS A 162 22.56 -0.06 -10.86
N PRO A 163 22.57 1.28 -10.65
CA PRO A 163 21.61 1.91 -9.73
C PRO A 163 20.14 1.62 -10.06
N GLU A 164 19.78 1.62 -11.35
CA GLU A 164 18.41 1.30 -11.76
C GLU A 164 18.00 -0.14 -11.40
N GLU A 165 18.93 -1.11 -11.39
CA GLU A 165 18.65 -2.49 -11.00
C GLU A 165 18.38 -2.61 -9.50
N ILE A 166 19.12 -1.85 -8.69
CA ILE A 166 18.85 -1.76 -7.23
C ILE A 166 17.48 -1.12 -7.02
N TYR A 167 17.18 -0.02 -7.72
CA TYR A 167 15.88 0.64 -7.65
C TYR A 167 14.73 -0.30 -8.01
N LEU A 168 14.91 -1.12 -9.06
CA LEU A 168 13.95 -2.16 -9.44
C LEU A 168 13.73 -3.18 -8.32
N SER A 169 14.80 -3.69 -7.72
CA SER A 169 14.70 -4.67 -6.63
C SER A 169 13.97 -4.13 -5.40
N LEU A 170 14.08 -2.82 -5.13
CA LEU A 170 13.32 -2.16 -4.07
C LEU A 170 11.82 -2.08 -4.40
N ILE A 171 11.46 -1.79 -5.66
CA ILE A 171 10.06 -1.83 -6.11
C ILE A 171 9.51 -3.25 -5.99
N GLU A 172 10.24 -4.25 -6.47
CA GLU A 172 9.85 -5.66 -6.39
C GLU A 172 9.68 -6.12 -4.95
N ALA A 173 10.56 -5.69 -4.02
CA ALA A 173 10.46 -6.03 -2.60
C ALA A 173 9.16 -5.53 -1.97
N THR A 174 8.72 -4.31 -2.28
CA THR A 174 7.43 -3.81 -1.78
C THR A 174 6.24 -4.57 -2.35
N ALA A 175 6.34 -5.04 -3.59
CA ALA A 175 5.31 -5.89 -4.18
C ALA A 175 5.28 -7.28 -3.53
N TYR A 176 6.45 -7.88 -3.19
CA TYR A 176 6.51 -9.14 -2.44
C TYR A 176 5.93 -8.99 -1.03
N GLY A 177 6.24 -7.92 -0.32
CA GLY A 177 5.65 -7.63 0.98
C GLY A 177 4.13 -7.46 0.90
N THR A 178 3.61 -6.81 -0.14
CA THR A 178 2.17 -6.73 -0.44
C THR A 178 1.57 -8.12 -0.69
N ARG A 179 2.24 -8.97 -1.48
CA ARG A 179 1.79 -10.34 -1.73
C ARG A 179 1.76 -11.18 -0.45
N MET A 180 2.73 -11.02 0.46
CA MET A 180 2.71 -11.67 1.78
C MET A 180 1.45 -11.30 2.58
N ILE A 181 1.07 -10.03 2.56
CA ILE A 181 -0.14 -9.55 3.23
C ILE A 181 -1.38 -10.17 2.57
N ILE A 182 -1.47 -10.17 1.24
CA ILE A 182 -2.60 -10.76 0.50
C ILE A 182 -2.76 -12.24 0.84
N GLU A 183 -1.67 -13.03 0.79
CA GLU A 183 -1.71 -14.45 1.10
C GLU A 183 -2.23 -14.71 2.53
N GLN A 184 -1.91 -13.86 3.51
CA GLN A 184 -2.44 -14.00 4.86
C GLN A 184 -3.95 -13.75 4.96
N PHE A 185 -4.49 -12.81 4.19
CA PHE A 185 -5.93 -12.61 4.11
C PHE A 185 -6.60 -13.82 3.47
N GLU A 186 -6.05 -14.33 2.38
CA GLU A 186 -6.59 -15.49 1.66
C GLU A 186 -6.52 -16.77 2.51
N ASP A 187 -5.41 -17.01 3.21
CA ASP A 187 -5.22 -18.14 4.13
C ASP A 187 -6.21 -18.10 5.31
N ALA A 188 -6.62 -16.90 5.74
CA ALA A 188 -7.63 -16.70 6.77
C ALA A 188 -9.07 -16.75 6.23
N GLY A 189 -9.28 -17.04 4.95
CA GLY A 189 -10.58 -17.13 4.31
C GLY A 189 -11.20 -15.80 3.91
N VAL A 190 -10.40 -14.73 3.83
CA VAL A 190 -10.81 -13.41 3.33
C VAL A 190 -10.28 -13.24 1.89
N PRO A 191 -11.09 -13.50 0.85
CA PRO A 191 -10.62 -13.52 -0.52
C PRO A 191 -10.26 -12.12 -1.03
N VAL A 192 -9.11 -11.99 -1.69
CA VAL A 192 -8.66 -10.77 -2.37
C VAL A 192 -8.70 -11.00 -3.87
N ASN A 193 -9.74 -10.50 -4.54
CA ASN A 193 -9.96 -10.75 -5.97
C ASN A 193 -9.29 -9.71 -6.88
N ALA A 194 -9.20 -8.46 -6.42
CA ALA A 194 -8.62 -7.34 -7.16
C ALA A 194 -7.97 -6.34 -6.20
N LEU A 195 -7.13 -5.46 -6.75
CA LEU A 195 -6.47 -4.39 -6.02
C LEU A 195 -6.84 -3.03 -6.57
N VAL A 196 -6.97 -2.05 -5.68
CA VAL A 196 -7.04 -0.62 -6.06
C VAL A 196 -5.87 0.09 -5.38
N LEU A 197 -4.98 0.68 -6.17
CA LEU A 197 -3.88 1.49 -5.65
C LEU A 197 -4.27 2.97 -5.62
N SER A 198 -3.94 3.65 -4.53
CA SER A 198 -4.10 5.09 -4.36
C SER A 198 -2.78 5.71 -3.90
N GLY A 199 -2.65 7.02 -4.07
CA GLY A 199 -1.44 7.77 -3.68
C GLY A 199 -0.63 8.28 -4.87
N GLY A 200 0.34 9.12 -4.58
CA GLY A 200 1.13 9.82 -5.61
C GLY A 200 2.08 8.92 -6.40
N ILE A 201 2.55 7.83 -5.81
CA ILE A 201 3.50 6.91 -6.45
C ILE A 201 2.83 6.12 -7.58
N PRO A 202 1.73 5.37 -7.36
CA PRO A 202 1.08 4.62 -8.43
C PRO A 202 0.48 5.53 -9.51
N ALA A 203 0.08 6.74 -9.15
CA ALA A 203 -0.46 7.71 -10.13
C ALA A 203 0.59 8.14 -11.17
N LYS A 204 1.88 8.08 -10.83
CA LYS A 204 3.01 8.58 -11.65
C LYS A 204 3.91 7.47 -12.21
N ASN A 205 3.90 6.27 -11.63
CA ASN A 205 4.79 5.17 -12.02
C ASN A 205 3.99 3.93 -12.47
N LYS A 206 3.69 3.87 -13.77
CA LYS A 206 2.97 2.74 -14.39
C LYS A 206 3.75 1.41 -14.31
N MET A 207 5.08 1.48 -14.36
CA MET A 207 5.93 0.29 -14.23
C MET A 207 5.77 -0.36 -12.85
N LEU A 208 5.78 0.43 -11.78
CA LEU A 208 5.52 -0.06 -10.43
C LEU A 208 4.15 -0.76 -10.35
N VAL A 209 3.10 -0.15 -10.91
CA VAL A 209 1.75 -0.72 -10.88
C VAL A 209 1.71 -2.07 -11.62
N GLN A 210 2.39 -2.18 -12.77
CA GLN A 210 2.47 -3.43 -13.52
C GLN A 210 3.26 -4.49 -12.73
N ILE A 211 4.38 -4.13 -12.09
CA ILE A 211 5.15 -5.06 -11.24
C ILE A 211 4.26 -5.58 -10.09
N TYR A 212 3.51 -4.71 -9.43
CA TYR A 212 2.57 -5.15 -8.38
C TYR A 212 1.51 -6.11 -8.93
N SER A 213 0.97 -5.83 -10.13
CA SER A 213 0.00 -6.73 -10.77
C SER A 213 0.61 -8.10 -11.06
N ASP A 214 1.82 -8.13 -11.62
CA ASP A 214 2.53 -9.35 -11.98
C ASP A 214 2.95 -10.16 -10.73
N VAL A 215 3.50 -9.50 -9.71
CA VAL A 215 3.94 -10.13 -8.45
C VAL A 215 2.76 -10.67 -7.65
N CYS A 216 1.70 -9.91 -7.51
CA CYS A 216 0.52 -10.31 -6.74
C CYS A 216 -0.43 -11.23 -7.54
N ASN A 217 -0.22 -11.35 -8.84
CA ASN A 217 -1.11 -12.06 -9.77
C ASN A 217 -2.58 -11.61 -9.63
N LYS A 218 -2.79 -10.28 -9.56
CA LYS A 218 -4.10 -9.64 -9.39
C LYS A 218 -4.30 -8.51 -10.39
N GLU A 219 -5.54 -8.33 -10.85
CA GLU A 219 -5.88 -7.12 -11.59
C GLU A 219 -5.80 -5.89 -10.67
N ILE A 220 -5.21 -4.80 -11.19
CA ILE A 220 -5.04 -3.54 -10.47
C ILE A 220 -5.70 -2.41 -11.23
N ARG A 221 -6.42 -1.56 -10.49
CA ARG A 221 -6.84 -0.23 -10.93
C ARG A 221 -6.21 0.84 -10.06
N ILE A 222 -6.17 2.07 -10.55
CA ILE A 222 -5.68 3.23 -9.79
C ILE A 222 -6.86 4.10 -9.40
N SER A 223 -6.80 4.70 -8.21
CA SER A 223 -7.76 5.73 -7.78
C SER A 223 -7.99 6.77 -8.89
N GLY A 224 -9.23 7.11 -9.14
CA GLY A 224 -9.64 8.13 -10.12
C GLY A 224 -9.51 9.57 -9.63
N THR A 225 -9.08 9.75 -8.37
CA THR A 225 -8.90 11.05 -7.73
C THR A 225 -7.67 11.07 -6.84
N ASP A 226 -7.01 12.22 -6.77
CA ASP A 226 -5.89 12.45 -5.84
C ASP A 226 -6.37 12.72 -4.40
N GLN A 227 -7.70 12.88 -4.21
CA GLN A 227 -8.34 13.21 -2.94
C GLN A 227 -9.34 12.10 -2.54
N ALA A 228 -8.91 10.83 -2.62
CA ALA A 228 -9.78 9.69 -2.31
C ALA A 228 -10.34 9.75 -0.88
N SER A 229 -9.53 10.17 0.11
CA SER A 229 -9.95 10.34 1.50
C SER A 229 -11.07 11.38 1.63
N ALA A 230 -10.91 12.55 1.01
CA ALA A 230 -11.92 13.60 1.07
C ALA A 230 -13.21 13.18 0.35
N LEU A 231 -13.11 12.53 -0.81
CA LEU A 231 -14.26 12.00 -1.52
C LEU A 231 -15.00 10.96 -0.69
N GLY A 232 -14.27 10.03 -0.07
CA GLY A 232 -14.85 9.00 0.78
C GLY A 232 -15.52 9.56 2.03
N ALA A 233 -14.91 10.54 2.68
CA ALA A 233 -15.52 11.25 3.81
C ALA A 233 -16.84 11.93 3.38
N ALA A 234 -16.87 12.56 2.20
CA ALA A 234 -18.09 13.14 1.64
C ALA A 234 -19.17 12.07 1.35
N ILE A 235 -18.78 10.91 0.80
CA ILE A 235 -19.69 9.79 0.56
C ILE A 235 -20.31 9.27 1.87
N LEU A 236 -19.51 9.12 2.92
CA LEU A 236 -19.99 8.71 4.24
C LEU A 236 -20.88 9.79 4.88
N GLY A 237 -20.56 11.07 4.68
CA GLY A 237 -21.40 12.19 5.10
C GLY A 237 -22.76 12.19 4.39
N ILE A 238 -22.80 11.90 3.08
CA ILE A 238 -24.04 11.72 2.31
C ILE A 238 -24.86 10.58 2.91
N ALA A 239 -24.22 9.45 3.20
CA ALA A 239 -24.90 8.27 3.75
C ALA A 239 -25.46 8.48 5.17
N ALA A 240 -25.03 9.51 5.90
CA ALA A 240 -25.61 9.89 7.17
C ALA A 240 -27.03 10.52 7.04
N ALA A 241 -27.38 11.02 5.84
CA ALA A 241 -28.68 11.63 5.57
C ALA A 241 -29.69 10.60 5.02
N PRO A 242 -31.00 10.82 5.24
CA PRO A 242 -32.03 9.90 4.75
C PRO A 242 -32.03 9.73 3.23
N GLU A 243 -32.37 8.54 2.73
CA GLU A 243 -32.47 8.20 1.31
C GLU A 243 -33.28 9.22 0.48
N ARG A 244 -34.41 9.71 1.05
CA ARG A 244 -35.26 10.71 0.38
C ARG A 244 -34.55 12.04 0.06
N ILE A 245 -33.42 12.32 0.69
CA ILE A 245 -32.59 13.51 0.48
C ILE A 245 -31.43 13.20 -0.48
N THR A 246 -30.78 12.05 -0.27
CA THR A 246 -29.53 11.71 -0.93
C THR A 246 -29.72 10.85 -2.18
N GLY A 247 -30.82 10.11 -2.28
CA GLY A 247 -31.06 9.12 -3.33
C GLY A 247 -30.30 7.82 -3.17
N PHE A 248 -29.58 7.62 -2.04
CA PHE A 248 -28.83 6.40 -1.74
C PHE A 248 -29.44 5.67 -0.54
N LYS A 249 -29.57 4.36 -0.64
CA LYS A 249 -30.11 3.52 0.45
C LYS A 249 -29.16 3.40 1.64
N ASN A 250 -27.85 3.36 1.36
CA ASN A 250 -26.79 3.19 2.34
C ASN A 250 -25.43 3.67 1.83
N ALA A 251 -24.42 3.64 2.68
CA ALA A 251 -23.06 4.05 2.37
C ALA A 251 -22.41 3.20 1.26
N ASN A 252 -22.75 1.91 1.21
CA ASN A 252 -22.17 0.96 0.24
C ASN A 252 -22.60 1.32 -1.18
N GLU A 253 -23.91 1.56 -1.38
CA GLU A 253 -24.45 2.01 -2.67
C GLU A 253 -23.88 3.39 -3.07
N ALA A 254 -23.75 4.29 -2.11
CA ALA A 254 -23.16 5.61 -2.35
C ALA A 254 -21.68 5.50 -2.76
N ALA A 255 -20.91 4.62 -2.11
CA ALA A 255 -19.52 4.36 -2.46
C ALA A 255 -19.38 3.83 -3.90
N GLU A 256 -20.15 2.80 -4.26
CA GLU A 256 -20.11 2.20 -5.60
C GLU A 256 -20.48 3.19 -6.72
N LYS A 257 -21.41 4.11 -6.46
CA LYS A 257 -21.87 5.08 -7.47
C LYS A 257 -21.04 6.36 -7.53
N LEU A 258 -20.50 6.83 -6.46
CA LEU A 258 -19.80 8.12 -6.35
C LEU A 258 -18.29 7.98 -6.30
N GLY A 259 -17.79 6.87 -5.78
CA GLY A 259 -16.36 6.60 -5.73
C GLY A 259 -15.75 6.52 -7.14
N LYS A 260 -14.45 6.79 -7.24
CA LYS A 260 -13.77 6.92 -8.52
C LYS A 260 -12.52 6.06 -8.61
N VAL A 261 -12.48 5.22 -9.63
CA VAL A 261 -11.27 4.52 -10.11
C VAL A 261 -11.05 4.85 -11.58
N ARG A 262 -9.82 4.78 -12.05
CA ARG A 262 -9.50 4.95 -13.48
C ARG A 262 -9.99 3.74 -14.27
N ASP A 263 -10.34 3.94 -15.54
CA ASP A 263 -10.79 2.86 -16.43
C ASP A 263 -9.64 1.91 -16.79
N GLU A 264 -8.40 2.42 -16.78
CA GLU A 264 -7.19 1.64 -17.09
C GLU A 264 -7.05 0.50 -16.07
N VAL A 265 -6.93 -0.73 -16.58
CA VAL A 265 -6.73 -1.95 -15.79
C VAL A 265 -5.37 -2.54 -16.10
N TYR A 266 -4.55 -2.73 -15.07
CA TYR A 266 -3.29 -3.46 -15.16
C TYR A 266 -3.59 -4.94 -14.90
N LYS A 267 -3.29 -5.77 -15.89
CA LYS A 267 -3.50 -7.22 -15.81
C LYS A 267 -2.16 -7.92 -15.63
N PRO A 268 -2.12 -8.99 -14.83
CA PRO A 268 -0.93 -9.81 -14.69
C PRO A 268 -0.48 -10.35 -16.05
N ASN A 269 0.82 -10.23 -16.35
CA ASN A 269 1.44 -10.87 -17.49
C ASN A 269 1.86 -12.31 -17.07
N PRO A 270 1.30 -13.39 -17.64
CA PRO A 270 1.59 -14.76 -17.20
C PRO A 270 3.07 -15.12 -17.25
N ASP A 271 3.83 -14.61 -18.23
CA ASP A 271 5.26 -14.88 -18.35
C ASP A 271 6.05 -14.26 -17.20
N ASN A 272 5.70 -13.02 -16.80
CA ASN A 272 6.30 -12.34 -15.66
C ASN A 272 5.88 -12.99 -14.34
N VAL A 273 4.59 -13.34 -14.19
CA VAL A 273 4.08 -14.06 -13.01
C VAL A 273 4.90 -15.32 -12.74
N ALA A 274 5.16 -16.13 -13.76
CA ALA A 274 5.94 -17.38 -13.63
C ALA A 274 7.38 -17.14 -13.13
N VAL A 275 7.98 -15.98 -13.45
CA VAL A 275 9.31 -15.60 -12.95
C VAL A 275 9.19 -15.05 -11.53
N TYR A 276 8.23 -14.15 -11.29
CA TYR A 276 8.02 -13.58 -9.97
C TYR A 276 7.60 -14.61 -8.92
N ASP A 277 6.89 -15.67 -9.30
CA ASP A 277 6.60 -16.79 -8.39
C ASP A 277 7.89 -17.44 -7.86
N LYS A 278 8.91 -17.62 -8.71
CA LYS A 278 10.20 -18.17 -8.28
C LYS A 278 10.93 -17.21 -7.33
N LEU A 279 11.02 -15.93 -7.70
CA LEU A 279 11.66 -14.91 -6.87
C LEU A 279 10.93 -14.73 -5.53
N TYR A 280 9.61 -14.85 -5.54
CA TYR A 280 8.81 -14.77 -4.33
C TYR A 280 9.05 -15.97 -3.38
N GLN A 281 9.35 -17.18 -3.91
CA GLN A 281 9.78 -18.28 -3.02
C GLN A 281 11.11 -17.97 -2.32
N GLU A 282 12.05 -17.34 -3.03
CA GLU A 282 13.31 -16.90 -2.41
C GLU A 282 13.06 -15.77 -1.40
N TYR A 283 12.17 -14.82 -1.72
CA TYR A 283 11.75 -13.79 -0.77
C TYR A 283 11.15 -14.41 0.51
N LYS A 284 10.25 -15.40 0.39
CA LYS A 284 9.69 -16.13 1.55
C LYS A 284 10.78 -16.85 2.35
N THR A 285 11.78 -17.41 1.68
CA THR A 285 12.92 -18.05 2.33
C THR A 285 13.70 -17.06 3.20
N LEU A 286 14.04 -15.90 2.64
CA LEU A 286 14.73 -14.83 3.40
C LEU A 286 13.84 -14.24 4.51
N HIS A 287 12.56 -14.04 4.21
CA HIS A 287 11.57 -13.54 5.16
C HIS A 287 11.47 -14.48 6.38
N LYS A 288 11.39 -15.78 6.15
CA LYS A 288 11.40 -16.77 7.22
C LYS A 288 12.73 -16.76 7.99
N TYR A 289 13.85 -16.81 7.28
CA TYR A 289 15.18 -16.93 7.85
C TYR A 289 15.52 -15.75 8.80
N PHE A 290 15.21 -14.50 8.40
CA PHE A 290 15.52 -13.33 9.22
C PHE A 290 14.35 -12.88 10.10
N GLY A 291 13.11 -13.12 9.67
CA GLY A 291 11.91 -12.56 10.31
C GLY A 291 11.30 -13.43 11.40
N THR A 292 11.51 -14.76 11.38
CA THR A 292 10.88 -15.68 12.35
C THR A 292 11.85 -16.29 13.36
N GLY A 293 13.04 -15.71 13.50
CA GLY A 293 14.00 -16.09 14.54
C GLY A 293 14.92 -17.27 14.17
N GLU A 294 14.98 -17.71 12.92
CA GLU A 294 15.99 -18.66 12.49
C GLU A 294 17.39 -18.03 12.55
N ASN A 295 17.51 -16.74 12.26
CA ASN A 295 18.76 -15.98 12.39
C ASN A 295 18.53 -14.52 12.83
N ASP A 296 18.90 -14.21 14.05
CA ASP A 296 18.76 -12.87 14.65
C ASP A 296 19.92 -11.91 14.31
N VAL A 297 20.62 -12.10 13.19
CA VAL A 297 21.78 -11.24 12.86
C VAL A 297 21.38 -9.76 12.77
N MET A 298 20.23 -9.42 12.22
CA MET A 298 19.76 -8.02 12.14
C MET A 298 19.59 -7.39 13.52
N LYS A 299 18.98 -8.11 14.46
CA LYS A 299 18.80 -7.68 15.85
C LYS A 299 20.14 -7.56 16.59
N ARG A 300 21.07 -8.48 16.35
CA ARG A 300 22.43 -8.39 16.92
C ARG A 300 23.19 -7.17 16.40
N LEU A 301 23.09 -6.86 15.13
CA LEU A 301 23.70 -5.65 14.53
C LEU A 301 23.09 -4.38 15.11
N ASN A 302 21.77 -4.30 15.27
CA ASN A 302 21.10 -3.18 15.90
C ASN A 302 21.59 -2.99 17.34
N LYS A 303 21.69 -4.07 18.12
CA LYS A 303 22.20 -4.01 19.49
C LYS A 303 23.66 -3.51 19.55
N ILE A 304 24.52 -4.00 18.70
CA ILE A 304 25.93 -3.52 18.63
C ILE A 304 25.96 -2.02 18.34
N ARG A 305 25.12 -1.53 17.42
CA ARG A 305 25.01 -0.11 17.11
C ARG A 305 24.52 0.72 18.31
N GLU A 306 23.47 0.25 18.98
CA GLU A 306 22.89 0.92 20.17
C GLU A 306 23.90 1.02 21.31
N ASP A 307 24.61 -0.10 21.60
CA ASP A 307 25.63 -0.14 22.63
C ASP A 307 26.74 0.89 22.36
N ARG A 308 27.13 1.08 21.08
CA ARG A 308 28.16 2.06 20.69
C ARG A 308 27.69 3.51 20.68
N LEU A 309 26.41 3.76 20.47
CA LEU A 309 25.84 5.13 20.54
C LEU A 309 25.59 5.59 21.97
N SER A 310 25.58 4.65 22.94
CA SER A 310 25.38 4.96 24.36
C SER A 310 26.70 5.18 25.13
N GLU A 311 27.85 4.89 24.52
CA GLU A 311 29.21 5.22 25.00
C GLU A 311 29.61 6.67 24.68
#